data_c4147e22609f36d0d444aeea638cf6d5
#
_entry.id   c4147e22609f36d0d444aeea638cf6d5
#
_cell.length_a   1.000
_cell.length_b   1.000
_cell.length_c   1.000
_cell.angle_alpha   90.00
_cell.angle_beta   90.00
_cell.angle_gamma   90.00
#
_symmetry.space_group_name_H-M   'P 1'
#
loop_
_entity.id
_entity.type
_entity.pdbx_description
1 polymer ?
#
loop_
_entity_poly.entity_id
_entity_poly.type
_entity_poly.pdbx_seq_one_letter_code
_entity_poly.pdbx_strand_id
1 'polypeptide(L)'
;VNIELPSETSLTTLAPDKKKTAILRPMGQIAVQSVQSKKEMVLYRGAKPFAPAGQSTQMIIGATPETDRHIMDLTEGLYRKYSLKRVFYSAYLPVVEDRRLPALHTAPPLLREHRLYQADWLLRYYHFSARELLTEDEPNFDPYLDPKCTWAVRHPEFFPVEVNTASRAELLRVPGIGPKSALRIVEARRVQSLGMAELKRIGVVLKRAQYFITCKGKAAARGSRAEIAGALLDPKAFSVGMQQLSLDDFVPKALPDAAPAVQRLEARGMAADVAARTVRQEALQCLTKRM
;
A
#
# COMPACT_ATOMS: atom_id res chain seq x y z
N VAL A 1 8.32 -14.77 -7.62
CA VAL A 1 8.36 -15.75 -6.50
C VAL A 1 7.52 -15.20 -5.36
N ASN A 2 6.49 -15.91 -4.93
CA ASN A 2 5.60 -15.46 -3.85
C ASN A 2 6.02 -16.02 -2.50
N ILE A 3 6.02 -15.15 -1.47
CA ILE A 3 6.31 -15.54 -0.09
C ILE A 3 5.09 -16.19 0.55
N GLU A 4 3.89 -15.81 0.12
CA GLU A 4 2.58 -16.27 0.57
C GLU A 4 2.24 -15.80 2.00
N LEU A 5 3.02 -16.19 3.01
CA LEU A 5 2.78 -15.86 4.41
C LEU A 5 3.98 -15.12 5.04
N PRO A 6 3.72 -14.19 5.98
CA PRO A 6 4.78 -13.33 6.52
C PRO A 6 5.82 -14.07 7.37
N SER A 7 5.43 -15.11 8.10
CA SER A 7 6.33 -15.84 9.00
C SER A 7 6.60 -17.28 8.56
N GLU A 8 7.71 -17.83 9.00
CA GLU A 8 8.05 -19.25 8.77
C GLU A 8 7.11 -20.18 9.54
N THR A 9 6.70 -19.78 10.74
CA THR A 9 5.75 -20.54 11.55
C THR A 9 4.40 -20.65 10.84
N SER A 10 3.88 -19.56 10.33
CA SER A 10 2.62 -19.55 9.57
C SER A 10 2.73 -20.34 8.27
N LEU A 11 3.87 -20.25 7.58
CA LEU A 11 4.12 -21.02 6.37
C LEU A 11 4.15 -22.52 6.66
N THR A 12 4.85 -22.94 7.70
CA THR A 12 4.92 -24.35 8.10
C THR A 12 3.55 -24.90 8.52
N THR A 13 2.75 -24.06 9.18
CA THR A 13 1.41 -24.46 9.66
C THR A 13 0.40 -24.62 8.53
N LEU A 14 0.37 -23.68 7.58
CA LEU A 14 -0.66 -23.61 6.54
C LEU A 14 -0.21 -24.18 5.19
N ALA A 15 1.08 -24.18 4.92
CA ALA A 15 1.67 -24.67 3.67
C ALA A 15 2.96 -25.47 3.92
N PRO A 16 2.89 -26.63 4.60
CA PRO A 16 4.06 -27.40 5.06
C PRO A 16 4.99 -27.85 3.93
N ASP A 17 4.47 -27.98 2.72
CA ASP A 17 5.26 -28.32 1.52
C ASP A 17 6.15 -27.17 1.04
N LYS A 18 5.90 -25.93 1.50
CA LYS A 18 6.65 -24.73 1.15
C LYS A 18 7.68 -24.41 2.23
N LYS A 19 8.96 -24.50 1.88
CA LYS A 19 10.07 -24.10 2.77
C LYS A 19 10.52 -22.69 2.46
N LYS A 20 10.68 -21.85 3.48
CA LYS A 20 11.17 -20.46 3.36
C LYS A 20 12.48 -20.37 2.57
N THR A 21 13.41 -21.29 2.79
CA THR A 21 14.68 -21.36 2.04
C THR A 21 14.47 -21.59 0.54
N ALA A 22 13.50 -22.45 0.17
CA ALA A 22 13.16 -22.73 -1.23
C ALA A 22 12.53 -21.51 -1.93
N ILE A 23 11.91 -20.60 -1.18
CA ILE A 23 11.34 -19.35 -1.67
C ILE A 23 12.43 -18.26 -1.79
N LEU A 24 13.24 -18.09 -0.74
CA LEU A 24 14.22 -17.00 -0.67
C LEU A 24 15.45 -17.22 -1.55
N ARG A 25 15.86 -18.47 -1.79
CA ARG A 25 17.02 -18.82 -2.63
C ARG A 25 16.85 -18.33 -4.08
N PRO A 26 15.75 -18.62 -4.79
CA PRO A 26 15.51 -18.07 -6.13
C PRO A 26 15.43 -16.55 -6.16
N MET A 27 14.85 -15.91 -5.13
CA MET A 27 14.82 -14.44 -5.03
C MET A 27 16.23 -13.86 -4.97
N GLY A 28 17.12 -14.49 -4.20
CA GLY A 28 18.54 -14.11 -4.12
C GLY A 28 19.26 -14.28 -5.47
N GLN A 29 19.03 -15.39 -6.15
CA GLN A 29 19.61 -15.66 -7.47
C GLN A 29 19.16 -14.59 -8.50
N ILE A 30 17.88 -14.27 -8.54
CA ILE A 30 17.33 -13.22 -9.42
C ILE A 30 17.97 -11.86 -9.11
N ALA A 31 18.14 -11.52 -7.82
CA ALA A 31 18.77 -10.26 -7.43
C ALA A 31 20.21 -10.16 -7.94
N VAL A 32 21.02 -11.22 -7.72
CA VAL A 32 22.41 -11.28 -8.18
C VAL A 32 22.51 -11.20 -9.71
N GLN A 33 21.72 -12.00 -10.43
CA GLN A 33 21.73 -12.01 -11.89
C GLN A 33 21.26 -10.66 -12.48
N SER A 34 20.31 -10.00 -11.84
CA SER A 34 19.85 -8.66 -12.25
C SER A 34 20.94 -7.61 -12.11
N VAL A 35 21.78 -7.67 -11.06
CA VAL A 35 22.91 -6.77 -10.88
C VAL A 35 24.00 -7.08 -11.90
N GLN A 36 24.32 -8.35 -12.14
CA GLN A 36 25.32 -8.78 -13.12
C GLN A 36 24.90 -8.34 -14.54
N SER A 37 23.67 -8.59 -14.95
CA SER A 37 23.15 -8.20 -16.25
C SER A 37 23.23 -6.68 -16.48
N LYS A 38 23.01 -5.86 -15.47
CA LYS A 38 23.19 -4.41 -15.58
C LYS A 38 24.65 -4.02 -15.87
N LYS A 39 25.62 -4.72 -15.26
CA LYS A 39 27.06 -4.50 -15.52
C LYS A 39 27.42 -4.94 -16.94
N GLU A 40 26.90 -6.09 -17.39
CA GLU A 40 27.13 -6.61 -18.74
C GLU A 40 26.56 -5.67 -19.80
N MET A 41 25.39 -5.09 -19.58
CA MET A 41 24.80 -4.09 -20.50
C MET A 41 25.63 -2.82 -20.66
N VAL A 42 26.43 -2.47 -19.66
CA VAL A 42 27.39 -1.33 -19.74
C VAL A 42 28.62 -1.73 -20.54
N LEU A 43 29.08 -2.98 -20.40
CA LEU A 43 30.33 -3.45 -21.00
C LEU A 43 30.15 -3.94 -22.44
N TYR A 44 29.01 -4.55 -22.75
CA TYR A 44 28.79 -5.22 -24.04
C TYR A 44 27.59 -4.62 -24.78
N ARG A 45 27.85 -4.06 -25.96
CA ARG A 45 26.79 -3.54 -26.85
C ARG A 45 25.93 -4.70 -27.34
N GLY A 46 24.64 -4.69 -26.95
CA GLY A 46 23.68 -5.73 -27.35
C GLY A 46 23.43 -6.79 -26.29
N ALA A 47 24.05 -6.72 -25.10
CA ALA A 47 23.68 -7.55 -23.99
C ALA A 47 22.19 -7.33 -23.61
N LYS A 48 21.45 -8.43 -23.48
CA LYS A 48 20.01 -8.37 -23.15
C LYS A 48 19.82 -8.22 -21.64
N PRO A 49 18.83 -7.39 -21.20
CA PRO A 49 18.54 -7.26 -19.78
C PRO A 49 17.95 -8.55 -19.21
N PHE A 50 18.50 -9.04 -18.10
CA PHE A 50 17.90 -10.11 -17.31
C PHE A 50 16.79 -9.51 -16.43
N ALA A 51 15.60 -10.12 -16.45
CA ALA A 51 14.43 -9.71 -15.67
C ALA A 51 14.16 -8.18 -15.74
N PRO A 52 13.91 -7.58 -16.94
CA PRO A 52 13.78 -6.13 -17.11
C PRO A 52 12.61 -5.54 -16.30
N ALA A 53 11.56 -6.32 -16.07
CA ALA A 53 10.45 -5.95 -15.20
C ALA A 53 10.83 -5.93 -13.71
N GLY A 54 11.98 -6.52 -13.34
CA GLY A 54 12.38 -6.74 -11.95
C GLY A 54 11.63 -7.89 -11.32
N GLN A 55 11.75 -8.02 -9.99
CA GLN A 55 11.02 -9.03 -9.24
C GLN A 55 10.04 -8.41 -8.24
N SER A 56 8.97 -9.13 -7.99
CA SER A 56 7.96 -8.81 -6.98
C SER A 56 7.58 -10.06 -6.20
N THR A 57 6.89 -9.87 -5.08
CA THR A 57 6.34 -10.95 -4.27
C THR A 57 4.93 -10.58 -3.81
N GLN A 58 4.23 -11.56 -3.24
CA GLN A 58 2.90 -11.39 -2.67
C GLN A 58 2.86 -12.00 -1.27
N MET A 59 2.09 -11.37 -0.37
CA MET A 59 1.76 -11.88 0.96
C MET A 59 0.25 -11.81 1.19
N ILE A 60 -0.28 -12.85 1.83
CA ILE A 60 -1.67 -12.92 2.29
C ILE A 60 -1.73 -12.29 3.68
N ILE A 61 -2.69 -11.38 3.86
CA ILE A 61 -2.86 -10.60 5.08
C ILE A 61 -4.14 -10.99 5.80
N GLY A 62 -4.04 -11.30 7.09
CA GLY A 62 -5.19 -11.64 7.92
C GLY A 62 -5.57 -13.12 7.93
N ALA A 63 -4.85 -13.98 7.23
CA ALA A 63 -4.95 -15.45 7.40
C ALA A 63 -4.25 -15.91 8.69
N THR A 64 -3.28 -15.13 9.17
CA THR A 64 -2.37 -15.48 10.27
C THR A 64 -2.18 -14.28 11.20
N PRO A 65 -1.70 -14.50 12.45
CA PRO A 65 -1.77 -13.49 13.51
C PRO A 65 -0.66 -12.43 13.47
N GLU A 66 0.20 -12.41 12.44
CA GLU A 66 1.30 -11.45 12.38
C GLU A 66 0.80 -10.00 12.41
N THR A 67 1.55 -9.17 13.15
CA THR A 67 1.30 -7.74 13.24
C THR A 67 1.73 -7.01 11.97
N ASP A 68 1.21 -5.80 11.74
CA ASP A 68 1.62 -4.95 10.61
C ASP A 68 3.08 -4.59 10.70
N ARG A 69 3.63 -4.41 11.92
CA ARG A 69 5.06 -4.19 12.15
C ARG A 69 5.89 -5.34 11.60
N HIS A 70 5.53 -6.59 11.93
CA HIS A 70 6.24 -7.77 11.40
C HIS A 70 6.21 -7.80 9.86
N ILE A 71 5.06 -7.51 9.28
CA ILE A 71 4.88 -7.45 7.82
C ILE A 71 5.73 -6.35 7.20
N MET A 72 5.77 -5.16 7.80
CA MET A 72 6.54 -4.03 7.27
C MET A 72 8.05 -4.21 7.46
N ASP A 73 8.52 -4.76 8.57
CA ASP A 73 9.92 -5.12 8.79
C ASP A 73 10.40 -6.16 7.75
N LEU A 74 9.56 -7.18 7.50
CA LEU A 74 9.83 -8.16 6.44
C LEU A 74 9.89 -7.50 5.06
N THR A 75 8.92 -6.65 4.74
CA THR A 75 8.83 -5.93 3.47
C THR A 75 10.07 -5.08 3.23
N GLU A 76 10.48 -4.29 4.23
CA GLU A 76 11.70 -3.47 4.16
C GLU A 76 12.96 -4.34 3.96
N GLY A 77 13.06 -5.45 4.69
CA GLY A 77 14.14 -6.42 4.53
C GLY A 77 14.20 -7.02 3.12
N LEU A 78 13.04 -7.32 2.53
CA LEU A 78 12.94 -7.83 1.16
C LEU A 78 13.39 -6.80 0.12
N TYR A 79 13.01 -5.55 0.26
CA TYR A 79 13.49 -4.48 -0.62
C TYR A 79 15.00 -4.29 -0.54
N ARG A 80 15.56 -4.28 0.66
CA ARG A 80 17.01 -4.12 0.87
C ARG A 80 17.82 -5.32 0.36
N LYS A 81 17.39 -6.54 0.67
CA LYS A 81 18.17 -7.76 0.43
C LYS A 81 18.02 -8.30 -1.00
N TYR A 82 16.80 -8.23 -1.55
CA TYR A 82 16.47 -8.88 -2.82
C TYR A 82 16.14 -7.89 -3.94
N SER A 83 16.28 -6.59 -3.70
CA SER A 83 16.01 -5.53 -4.69
C SER A 83 14.64 -5.67 -5.36
N LEU A 84 13.63 -6.05 -4.59
CA LEU A 84 12.26 -6.16 -5.09
C LEU A 84 11.75 -4.81 -5.58
N LYS A 85 10.95 -4.81 -6.64
CA LYS A 85 10.24 -3.61 -7.08
C LYS A 85 8.96 -3.38 -6.30
N ARG A 86 8.27 -4.45 -5.88
CA ARG A 86 7.00 -4.35 -5.17
C ARG A 86 6.71 -5.60 -4.36
N VAL A 87 6.11 -5.38 -3.20
CA VAL A 87 5.38 -6.40 -2.44
C VAL A 87 3.90 -6.15 -2.65
N PHE A 88 3.16 -7.20 -3.00
CA PHE A 88 1.70 -7.18 -3.09
C PHE A 88 1.12 -7.76 -1.80
N TYR A 89 0.11 -7.10 -1.29
CA TYR A 89 -0.66 -7.55 -0.13
C TYR A 89 -2.03 -7.97 -0.61
N SER A 90 -2.52 -9.10 -0.13
CA SER A 90 -3.86 -9.59 -0.46
C SER A 90 -4.59 -9.91 0.83
N ALA A 91 -5.69 -9.23 1.10
CA ALA A 91 -6.56 -9.57 2.21
C ALA A 91 -7.08 -10.99 2.06
N TYR A 92 -6.97 -11.76 3.14
CA TYR A 92 -7.47 -13.14 3.17
C TYR A 92 -9.00 -13.15 3.08
N LEU A 93 -9.53 -13.93 2.14
CA LEU A 93 -10.95 -14.21 2.01
C LEU A 93 -11.20 -15.64 2.48
N PRO A 94 -11.96 -15.87 3.57
CA PRO A 94 -12.29 -17.21 4.03
C PRO A 94 -13.17 -17.94 3.01
N VAL A 95 -12.72 -19.08 2.51
CA VAL A 95 -13.44 -19.93 1.55
C VAL A 95 -13.56 -21.39 2.01
N VAL A 96 -12.81 -21.75 3.06
CA VAL A 96 -12.76 -23.11 3.62
C VAL A 96 -12.87 -23.00 5.14
N GLU A 97 -13.59 -23.94 5.74
CA GLU A 97 -13.63 -24.09 7.18
C GLU A 97 -12.40 -24.87 7.66
N ASP A 98 -11.49 -24.18 8.34
CA ASP A 98 -10.28 -24.75 8.94
C ASP A 98 -10.02 -24.04 10.28
N ARG A 99 -9.81 -24.80 11.35
CA ARG A 99 -9.55 -24.25 12.69
C ARG A 99 -8.29 -23.39 12.78
N ARG A 100 -7.39 -23.48 11.82
CA ARG A 100 -6.14 -22.69 11.73
C ARG A 100 -6.34 -21.36 11.01
N LEU A 101 -7.49 -21.14 10.41
CA LEU A 101 -7.84 -19.98 9.58
C LEU A 101 -9.03 -19.22 10.19
N PRO A 102 -9.20 -17.94 9.86
CA PRO A 102 -10.40 -17.20 10.23
C PRO A 102 -11.68 -17.88 9.74
N ALA A 103 -12.74 -17.79 10.54
CA ALA A 103 -14.04 -18.39 10.23
C ALA A 103 -14.62 -17.87 8.90
N LEU A 104 -15.45 -18.69 8.23
CA LEU A 104 -15.99 -18.38 6.89
C LEU A 104 -16.73 -17.04 6.78
N HIS A 105 -17.37 -16.60 7.87
CA HIS A 105 -18.10 -15.32 7.92
C HIS A 105 -17.24 -14.13 8.35
N THR A 106 -15.91 -14.32 8.56
CA THR A 106 -15.00 -13.22 8.88
C THR A 106 -14.83 -12.32 7.67
N ALA A 107 -15.10 -11.03 7.83
CA ALA A 107 -14.88 -10.06 6.76
C ALA A 107 -13.39 -9.94 6.40
N PRO A 108 -13.05 -9.89 5.09
CA PRO A 108 -11.67 -9.69 4.67
C PRO A 108 -11.11 -8.37 5.21
N PRO A 109 -9.85 -8.34 5.68
CA PRO A 109 -9.25 -7.14 6.29
C PRO A 109 -8.78 -6.12 5.23
N LEU A 110 -9.70 -5.65 4.39
CA LEU A 110 -9.38 -4.75 3.25
C LEU A 110 -8.80 -3.42 3.69
N LEU A 111 -9.27 -2.87 4.82
CA LEU A 111 -8.73 -1.62 5.34
C LEU A 111 -7.27 -1.79 5.80
N ARG A 112 -6.96 -2.92 6.42
CA ARG A 112 -5.59 -3.29 6.81
C ARG A 112 -4.68 -3.44 5.59
N GLU A 113 -5.15 -4.14 4.56
CA GLU A 113 -4.45 -4.23 3.26
C GLU A 113 -4.16 -2.84 2.70
N HIS A 114 -5.16 -1.96 2.68
CA HIS A 114 -5.00 -0.59 2.20
C HIS A 114 -3.96 0.21 3.01
N ARG A 115 -3.93 0.08 4.35
CA ARG A 115 -2.94 0.74 5.21
C ARG A 115 -1.53 0.21 4.95
N LEU A 116 -1.37 -1.09 4.72
CA LEU A 116 -0.09 -1.68 4.34
C LEU A 116 0.42 -1.14 2.99
N TYR A 117 -0.45 -1.00 1.98
CA TYR A 117 -0.07 -0.36 0.72
C TYR A 117 0.32 1.10 0.88
N GLN A 118 -0.37 1.86 1.74
CA GLN A 118 0.02 3.23 2.05
C GLN A 118 1.40 3.29 2.72
N ALA A 119 1.67 2.41 3.67
CA ALA A 119 2.96 2.31 4.35
C ALA A 119 4.08 1.84 3.41
N ASP A 120 3.84 0.86 2.56
CA ASP A 120 4.77 0.44 1.50
C ASP A 120 5.19 1.61 0.61
N TRP A 121 4.24 2.47 0.26
CA TRP A 121 4.51 3.69 -0.49
C TRP A 121 5.43 4.65 0.27
N LEU A 122 5.27 4.77 1.60
CA LEU A 122 6.13 5.58 2.46
C LEU A 122 7.56 5.02 2.52
N LEU A 123 7.74 3.71 2.61
CA LEU A 123 9.07 3.08 2.56
C LEU A 123 9.79 3.39 1.25
N ARG A 124 9.11 3.20 0.12
CA ARG A 124 9.75 3.26 -1.20
C ARG A 124 10.03 4.67 -1.72
N TYR A 125 9.19 5.63 -1.38
CA TYR A 125 9.22 6.95 -2.02
C TYR A 125 9.39 8.13 -1.06
N TYR A 126 9.19 7.92 0.24
CA TYR A 126 9.28 8.98 1.24
C TYR A 126 10.42 8.77 2.23
N HIS A 127 11.17 7.68 2.07
CA HIS A 127 12.32 7.35 2.92
C HIS A 127 11.96 7.16 4.40
N PHE A 128 10.77 6.64 4.68
CA PHE A 128 10.43 6.13 6.00
C PHE A 128 11.04 4.74 6.19
N SER A 129 11.33 4.37 7.42
CA SER A 129 11.61 2.99 7.81
C SER A 129 10.37 2.35 8.43
N ALA A 130 10.32 1.03 8.45
CA ALA A 130 9.22 0.31 9.10
C ALA A 130 9.12 0.64 10.59
N ARG A 131 10.27 0.78 11.26
CA ARG A 131 10.37 1.10 12.69
C ARG A 131 9.96 2.52 13.05
N GLU A 132 10.05 3.47 12.10
CA GLU A 132 9.50 4.81 12.30
C GLU A 132 7.97 4.82 12.25
N LEU A 133 7.38 3.94 11.45
CA LEU A 133 5.93 3.89 11.27
C LEU A 133 5.22 3.12 12.39
N LEU A 134 5.84 2.05 12.89
CA LEU A 134 5.25 1.14 13.87
C LEU A 134 6.27 0.79 14.96
N THR A 135 5.81 0.84 16.22
CA THR A 135 6.60 0.50 17.41
C THR A 135 6.20 -0.87 17.98
N GLU A 136 6.88 -1.30 19.04
CA GLU A 136 6.51 -2.53 19.77
C GLU A 136 5.19 -2.37 20.50
N ASP A 137 4.97 -1.19 21.07
CA ASP A 137 3.74 -0.88 21.79
C ASP A 137 2.54 -0.66 20.88
N GLU A 138 2.79 -0.19 19.65
CA GLU A 138 1.75 0.05 18.64
C GLU A 138 2.11 -0.68 17.32
N PRO A 139 1.96 -2.01 17.30
CA PRO A 139 2.44 -2.84 16.19
C PRO A 139 1.52 -2.88 14.97
N ASN A 140 0.34 -2.27 15.04
CA ASN A 140 -0.64 -2.25 13.95
C ASN A 140 -1.01 -0.83 13.55
N PHE A 141 -1.32 -0.65 12.25
CA PHE A 141 -1.76 0.65 11.74
C PHE A 141 -3.12 1.06 12.28
N ASP A 142 -3.27 2.36 12.47
CA ASP A 142 -4.55 2.96 12.82
C ASP A 142 -5.56 2.76 11.68
N PRO A 143 -6.77 2.24 11.94
CA PRO A 143 -7.79 2.05 10.92
C PRO A 143 -8.35 3.38 10.39
N TYR A 144 -8.35 4.45 11.18
CA TYR A 144 -9.01 5.72 10.85
C TYR A 144 -8.06 6.77 10.27
N LEU A 145 -6.79 6.75 10.65
CA LEU A 145 -5.75 7.64 10.12
C LEU A 145 -4.83 6.89 9.15
N ASP A 146 -4.44 7.54 8.07
CA ASP A 146 -3.39 6.96 7.22
C ASP A 146 -2.02 6.95 7.93
N PRO A 147 -1.11 6.04 7.57
CA PRO A 147 0.17 5.86 8.27
C PRO A 147 1.00 7.14 8.38
N LYS A 148 0.96 8.02 7.39
CA LYS A 148 1.72 9.28 7.40
C LYS A 148 1.10 10.31 8.35
N CYS A 149 -0.22 10.40 8.37
CA CYS A 149 -0.94 11.24 9.33
C CYS A 149 -0.75 10.74 10.77
N THR A 150 -0.83 9.42 10.98
CA THR A 150 -0.58 8.79 12.28
C THR A 150 0.82 9.14 12.79
N TRP A 151 1.84 8.97 11.94
CA TRP A 151 3.21 9.34 12.30
C TRP A 151 3.32 10.83 12.66
N ALA A 152 2.77 11.72 11.85
CA ALA A 152 2.86 13.16 12.09
C ALA A 152 2.16 13.63 13.38
N VAL A 153 1.02 13.02 13.72
CA VAL A 153 0.30 13.30 14.97
C VAL A 153 1.07 12.79 16.20
N ARG A 154 1.87 11.72 16.03
CA ARG A 154 2.72 11.16 17.10
C ARG A 154 4.02 11.94 17.32
N HIS A 155 4.47 12.69 16.31
CA HIS A 155 5.72 13.45 16.33
C HIS A 155 5.49 14.97 16.25
N PRO A 156 4.80 15.56 17.25
CA PRO A 156 4.55 17.01 17.27
C PRO A 156 5.84 17.83 17.35
N GLU A 157 6.91 17.27 17.89
CA GLU A 157 8.23 17.89 18.02
C GLU A 157 8.88 18.19 16.66
N PHE A 158 8.46 17.46 15.61
CA PHE A 158 8.94 17.66 14.25
C PHE A 158 8.26 18.84 13.53
N PHE A 159 7.13 19.28 14.03
CA PHE A 159 6.26 20.25 13.39
C PHE A 159 6.10 21.56 14.20
N PRO A 160 5.82 22.69 13.58
CA PRO A 160 5.57 22.88 12.14
C PRO A 160 6.85 23.01 11.31
N VAL A 161 6.78 22.59 10.04
CA VAL A 161 7.87 22.68 9.06
C VAL A 161 7.75 23.97 8.24
N GLU A 162 8.79 24.82 8.20
CA GLU A 162 8.79 26.01 7.35
C GLU A 162 9.09 25.64 5.89
N VAL A 163 8.10 25.80 5.02
CA VAL A 163 8.14 25.32 3.62
C VAL A 163 9.28 25.97 2.82
N ASN A 164 9.60 27.25 3.11
CA ASN A 164 10.59 28.00 2.36
C ASN A 164 12.03 27.65 2.68
N THR A 165 12.29 26.98 3.80
CA THR A 165 13.66 26.64 4.24
C THR A 165 13.89 25.14 4.41
N ALA A 166 12.83 24.37 4.70
CA ALA A 166 12.92 22.94 4.99
C ALA A 166 13.60 22.15 3.88
N SER A 167 14.36 21.13 4.26
CA SER A 167 14.92 20.17 3.32
C SER A 167 13.82 19.38 2.60
N ARG A 168 14.16 18.76 1.47
CA ARG A 168 13.23 17.84 0.78
C ARG A 168 12.80 16.68 1.69
N ALA A 169 13.70 16.19 2.52
CA ALA A 169 13.41 15.09 3.46
C ALA A 169 12.36 15.51 4.51
N GLU A 170 12.48 16.70 5.09
CA GLU A 170 11.50 17.26 6.02
C GLU A 170 10.14 17.49 5.35
N LEU A 171 10.13 18.04 4.13
CA LEU A 171 8.89 18.21 3.38
C LEU A 171 8.17 16.89 3.12
N LEU A 172 8.91 15.80 2.88
CA LEU A 172 8.33 14.48 2.69
C LEU A 172 7.70 13.90 3.96
N ARG A 173 8.04 14.42 5.14
CA ARG A 173 7.39 14.02 6.42
C ARG A 173 6.01 14.65 6.58
N VAL A 174 5.76 15.79 5.94
CA VAL A 174 4.51 16.54 6.08
C VAL A 174 3.33 15.81 5.39
N PRO A 175 2.23 15.48 6.11
CA PRO A 175 0.99 14.99 5.50
C PRO A 175 0.50 15.94 4.39
N GLY A 176 0.07 15.39 3.26
CA GLY A 176 -0.39 16.21 2.12
C GLY A 176 0.71 16.71 1.19
N ILE A 177 2.00 16.52 1.52
CA ILE A 177 3.13 16.79 0.61
C ILE A 177 3.67 15.45 0.10
N GLY A 178 3.59 15.23 -1.21
CA GLY A 178 4.12 14.05 -1.90
C GLY A 178 5.48 14.31 -2.56
N PRO A 179 6.14 13.28 -3.11
CA PRO A 179 7.46 13.42 -3.75
C PRO A 179 7.49 14.47 -4.86
N LYS A 180 6.45 14.53 -5.69
CA LYS A 180 6.33 15.52 -6.77
C LYS A 180 6.15 16.93 -6.20
N SER A 181 5.28 17.10 -5.20
CA SER A 181 5.05 18.40 -4.58
C SER A 181 6.27 18.89 -3.82
N ALA A 182 6.98 18.01 -3.09
CA ALA A 182 8.22 18.36 -2.40
C ALA A 182 9.32 18.86 -3.37
N LEU A 183 9.48 18.19 -4.53
CA LEU A 183 10.41 18.62 -5.55
C LEU A 183 10.05 20.00 -6.09
N ARG A 184 8.79 20.19 -6.49
CA ARG A 184 8.29 21.47 -7.01
C ARG A 184 8.41 22.61 -5.99
N ILE A 185 8.22 22.34 -4.70
CA ILE A 185 8.44 23.33 -3.62
C ILE A 185 9.89 23.76 -3.62
N VAL A 186 10.84 22.81 -3.61
CA VAL A 186 12.28 23.10 -3.59
C VAL A 186 12.73 23.89 -4.82
N GLU A 187 12.15 23.63 -5.97
CA GLU A 187 12.42 24.37 -7.20
C GLU A 187 11.79 25.79 -7.17
N ALA A 188 10.51 25.89 -6.86
CA ALA A 188 9.76 27.14 -6.92
C ALA A 188 10.24 28.18 -5.90
N ARG A 189 10.63 27.77 -4.69
CA ARG A 189 11.13 28.68 -3.65
C ARG A 189 12.48 29.33 -3.97
N ARG A 190 13.21 28.84 -4.98
CA ARG A 190 14.45 29.49 -5.48
C ARG A 190 14.16 30.79 -6.20
N VAL A 191 12.95 30.91 -6.77
CA VAL A 191 12.52 32.08 -7.55
C VAL A 191 11.76 33.05 -6.68
N GLN A 192 10.85 32.56 -5.86
CA GLN A 192 10.01 33.39 -4.98
C GLN A 192 9.62 32.64 -3.71
N SER A 193 9.44 33.38 -2.63
CA SER A 193 8.94 32.82 -1.38
C SER A 193 7.47 32.37 -1.52
N LEU A 194 7.18 31.12 -1.12
CA LEU A 194 5.91 30.46 -1.30
C LEU A 194 4.95 30.77 -0.13
N GLY A 195 3.70 31.03 -0.46
CA GLY A 195 2.58 31.08 0.47
C GLY A 195 1.60 29.94 0.23
N MET A 196 0.48 29.92 0.96
CA MET A 196 -0.51 28.83 0.87
C MET A 196 -1.16 28.72 -0.53
N ALA A 197 -1.36 29.84 -1.21
CA ALA A 197 -1.94 29.84 -2.56
C ALA A 197 -1.01 29.16 -3.58
N GLU A 198 0.29 29.45 -3.50
CA GLU A 198 1.32 28.84 -4.35
C GLU A 198 1.42 27.33 -4.06
N LEU A 199 1.40 26.92 -2.79
CA LEU A 199 1.42 25.51 -2.40
C LEU A 199 0.23 24.73 -2.99
N LYS A 200 -0.97 25.33 -3.01
CA LYS A 200 -2.15 24.71 -3.64
C LYS A 200 -1.92 24.50 -5.14
N ARG A 201 -1.37 25.49 -5.84
CA ARG A 201 -1.05 25.38 -7.29
C ARG A 201 0.02 24.34 -7.59
N ILE A 202 0.99 24.19 -6.70
CA ILE A 202 2.05 23.15 -6.78
C ILE A 202 1.47 21.73 -6.62
N GLY A 203 0.29 21.58 -6.02
CA GLY A 203 -0.38 20.31 -5.80
C GLY A 203 -0.19 19.76 -4.38
N VAL A 204 0.04 20.64 -3.41
CA VAL A 204 0.01 20.27 -1.98
C VAL A 204 -1.45 20.09 -1.55
N VAL A 205 -1.74 19.02 -0.84
CA VAL A 205 -3.06 18.76 -0.25
C VAL A 205 -3.20 19.58 1.04
N LEU A 206 -3.55 20.87 0.90
CA LEU A 206 -3.60 21.81 2.03
C LEU A 206 -4.54 21.36 3.15
N LYS A 207 -5.63 20.66 2.82
CA LYS A 207 -6.55 20.11 3.83
C LYS A 207 -5.82 19.27 4.90
N ARG A 208 -4.70 18.66 4.55
CA ARG A 208 -3.85 17.87 5.46
C ARG A 208 -2.64 18.66 5.92
N ALA A 209 -1.94 19.33 4.99
CA ALA A 209 -0.65 19.97 5.26
C ALA A 209 -0.75 21.20 6.18
N GLN A 210 -1.85 21.93 6.20
CA GLN A 210 -2.03 23.19 6.92
C GLN A 210 -1.74 23.12 8.43
N TYR A 211 -1.89 21.93 9.03
CA TYR A 211 -1.66 21.73 10.46
C TYR A 211 -0.17 21.50 10.80
N PHE A 212 0.65 21.23 9.80
CA PHE A 212 2.03 20.77 9.95
C PHE A 212 3.07 21.68 9.31
N ILE A 213 2.65 22.80 8.69
CA ILE A 213 3.55 23.70 7.99
C ILE A 213 3.39 25.15 8.43
N THR A 214 4.48 25.90 8.22
CA THR A 214 4.47 27.36 8.18
C THR A 214 4.92 27.84 6.81
N CYS A 215 4.44 29.03 6.45
CA CYS A 215 4.89 29.77 5.27
C CYS A 215 5.25 31.18 5.71
N LYS A 216 6.51 31.57 5.53
CA LYS A 216 7.02 32.89 5.97
C LYS A 216 6.79 33.11 7.47
N GLY A 217 7.00 32.05 8.28
CA GLY A 217 6.80 32.07 9.72
C GLY A 217 5.34 32.05 10.19
N LYS A 218 4.37 32.02 9.27
CA LYS A 218 2.93 32.01 9.62
C LYS A 218 2.35 30.62 9.47
N ALA A 219 1.74 30.09 10.54
CA ALA A 219 0.97 28.85 10.50
C ALA A 219 -0.41 29.09 9.88
N ALA A 220 -0.89 28.17 9.05
CA ALA A 220 -2.21 28.25 8.42
C ALA A 220 -3.32 27.79 9.36
N ALA A 221 -3.05 26.76 10.16
CA ALA A 221 -3.97 26.24 11.16
C ALA A 221 -3.21 25.87 12.44
N ARG A 222 -3.89 25.98 13.57
CA ARG A 222 -3.40 25.56 14.87
C ARG A 222 -4.48 24.72 15.53
N GLY A 223 -4.09 23.81 16.41
CA GLY A 223 -5.01 22.99 17.16
C GLY A 223 -4.25 22.07 18.10
N SER A 224 -4.93 21.53 19.08
CA SER A 224 -4.42 20.44 19.90
C SER A 224 -4.22 19.17 19.05
N ARG A 225 -3.45 18.24 19.58
CA ARG A 225 -3.22 16.92 18.93
C ARG A 225 -4.55 16.22 18.58
N ALA A 226 -5.52 16.27 19.49
CA ALA A 226 -6.83 15.64 19.30
C ALA A 226 -7.65 16.32 18.20
N GLU A 227 -7.66 17.66 18.15
CA GLU A 227 -8.36 18.42 17.10
C GLU A 227 -7.74 18.17 15.72
N ILE A 228 -6.41 18.15 15.63
CA ILE A 228 -5.70 17.84 14.39
C ILE A 228 -6.01 16.40 13.94
N ALA A 229 -5.92 15.43 14.86
CA ALA A 229 -6.26 14.05 14.56
C ALA A 229 -7.71 13.92 14.04
N GLY A 230 -8.68 14.55 14.74
CA GLY A 230 -10.08 14.57 14.33
C GLY A 230 -10.31 15.17 12.94
N ALA A 231 -9.59 16.27 12.62
CA ALA A 231 -9.68 16.92 11.30
C ALA A 231 -9.03 16.10 10.15
N LEU A 232 -8.16 15.16 10.49
CA LEU A 232 -7.44 14.29 9.55
C LEU A 232 -8.10 12.92 9.36
N LEU A 233 -9.12 12.56 10.16
CA LEU A 233 -9.83 11.30 10.04
C LEU A 233 -10.27 11.06 8.59
N ASP A 234 -10.10 9.85 8.12
CA ASP A 234 -10.51 9.45 6.78
C ASP A 234 -12.01 9.10 6.78
N PRO A 235 -12.87 9.90 6.15
CA PRO A 235 -14.30 9.63 6.11
C PRO A 235 -14.63 8.25 5.50
N LYS A 236 -13.77 7.76 4.61
CA LYS A 236 -13.93 6.45 3.97
C LYS A 236 -13.68 5.29 4.93
N ALA A 237 -12.82 5.48 5.94
CA ALA A 237 -12.57 4.47 6.95
C ALA A 237 -13.82 4.19 7.82
N PHE A 238 -14.62 5.21 8.06
CA PHE A 238 -15.91 5.05 8.76
C PHE A 238 -16.94 4.31 7.91
N SER A 239 -16.98 4.57 6.60
CA SER A 239 -17.93 3.90 5.71
C SER A 239 -17.57 2.43 5.46
N VAL A 240 -16.29 2.07 5.45
CA VAL A 240 -15.82 0.69 5.29
C VAL A 240 -16.11 -0.15 6.54
N GLY A 241 -16.04 0.44 7.74
CA GLY A 241 -16.38 -0.22 8.99
C GLY A 241 -17.89 -0.43 9.21
N MET A 242 -18.74 0.33 8.51
CA MET A 242 -20.21 0.27 8.63
C MET A 242 -20.91 -0.38 7.42
N GLN A 243 -20.27 -0.45 6.28
CA GLN A 243 -20.77 -1.17 5.10
C GLN A 243 -19.97 -2.46 4.94
N GLN A 244 -20.68 -3.57 5.11
CA GLN A 244 -20.22 -4.85 4.59
C GLN A 244 -20.04 -4.65 3.08
N LEU A 245 -18.78 -4.47 2.64
CA LEU A 245 -18.47 -4.30 1.23
C LEU A 245 -19.00 -5.53 0.49
N SER A 246 -20.01 -5.31 -0.33
CA SER A 246 -20.49 -6.32 -1.25
C SER A 246 -19.42 -6.60 -2.29
N LEU A 247 -19.36 -7.82 -2.80
CA LEU A 247 -18.50 -8.14 -3.95
C LEU A 247 -18.75 -7.18 -5.14
N ASP A 248 -19.91 -6.56 -5.19
CA ASP A 248 -20.31 -5.59 -6.20
C ASP A 248 -19.52 -4.27 -6.14
N ASP A 249 -18.94 -3.92 -4.96
CA ASP A 249 -18.12 -2.73 -4.80
C ASP A 249 -16.72 -2.88 -5.46
N PHE A 250 -16.32 -4.12 -5.77
CA PHE A 250 -15.04 -4.44 -6.44
C PHE A 250 -15.18 -4.69 -7.94
N VAL A 251 -16.40 -4.78 -8.45
CA VAL A 251 -16.61 -4.85 -9.91
C VAL A 251 -16.37 -3.45 -10.47
N PRO A 252 -15.39 -3.25 -11.39
CA PRO A 252 -15.22 -1.97 -12.06
C PRO A 252 -16.56 -1.56 -12.68
N LYS A 253 -17.04 -0.36 -12.38
CA LYS A 253 -18.29 0.21 -12.95
C LYS A 253 -18.31 0.27 -14.49
N ALA A 254 -17.25 -0.18 -15.15
CA ALA A 254 -17.06 -0.23 -16.60
C ALA A 254 -17.10 -1.64 -17.19
N LEU A 255 -17.68 -2.63 -16.52
CA LEU A 255 -18.06 -3.86 -17.24
C LEU A 255 -19.33 -3.53 -18.04
N PRO A 256 -19.27 -3.61 -19.38
CA PRO A 256 -20.48 -3.45 -20.19
C PRO A 256 -21.47 -4.53 -19.77
N ASP A 257 -22.68 -4.11 -19.45
CA ASP A 257 -23.87 -4.86 -19.11
C ASP A 257 -23.70 -6.39 -18.95
N ALA A 258 -23.44 -6.84 -17.72
CA ALA A 258 -23.46 -8.28 -17.41
C ALA A 258 -24.89 -8.85 -17.53
N ALA A 259 -25.91 -8.00 -17.50
CA ALA A 259 -27.31 -8.39 -17.63
C ALA A 259 -27.64 -9.26 -18.86
N PRO A 260 -27.13 -8.94 -20.09
CA PRO A 260 -27.39 -9.79 -21.25
C PRO A 260 -26.68 -11.15 -21.20
N ALA A 261 -25.57 -11.26 -20.46
CA ALA A 261 -24.83 -12.52 -20.31
C ALA A 261 -25.52 -13.44 -19.31
N VAL A 262 -26.00 -12.89 -18.18
CA VAL A 262 -26.79 -13.61 -17.18
C VAL A 262 -28.11 -14.13 -17.79
N GLN A 263 -28.85 -13.28 -18.49
CA GLN A 263 -30.09 -13.68 -19.19
C GLN A 263 -29.88 -14.80 -20.21
N ARG A 264 -28.75 -14.81 -20.93
CA ARG A 264 -28.41 -15.89 -21.85
C ARG A 264 -28.16 -17.23 -21.17
N LEU A 265 -27.58 -17.23 -19.97
CA LEU A 265 -27.34 -18.44 -19.19
C LEU A 265 -28.63 -18.94 -18.54
N GLU A 266 -29.49 -18.05 -18.07
CA GLU A 266 -30.81 -18.35 -17.54
C GLU A 266 -31.73 -18.98 -18.62
N ALA A 267 -31.71 -18.42 -19.83
CA ALA A 267 -32.40 -18.95 -20.99
C ALA A 267 -31.93 -20.37 -21.40
N ARG A 268 -30.75 -20.81 -20.92
CA ARG A 268 -30.22 -22.17 -21.08
C ARG A 268 -30.55 -23.09 -19.90
N GLY A 269 -31.44 -22.67 -18.99
CA GLY A 269 -31.90 -23.45 -17.85
C GLY A 269 -30.98 -23.42 -16.63
N MET A 270 -30.08 -22.47 -16.57
CA MET A 270 -29.22 -22.27 -15.40
C MET A 270 -29.93 -21.41 -14.35
N ALA A 271 -29.88 -21.79 -13.08
CA ALA A 271 -30.45 -20.97 -12.01
C ALA A 271 -29.79 -19.60 -11.91
N ALA A 272 -30.56 -18.54 -11.63
CA ALA A 272 -30.13 -17.14 -11.67
C ALA A 272 -28.88 -16.85 -10.84
N ASP A 273 -28.77 -17.44 -9.65
CA ASP A 273 -27.63 -17.30 -8.76
C ASP A 273 -26.35 -17.96 -9.31
N VAL A 274 -26.50 -19.11 -9.99
CA VAL A 274 -25.39 -19.84 -10.62
C VAL A 274 -24.94 -19.11 -11.89
N ALA A 275 -25.88 -18.60 -12.70
CA ALA A 275 -25.59 -17.80 -13.89
C ALA A 275 -24.81 -16.53 -13.53
N ALA A 276 -25.23 -15.81 -12.49
CA ALA A 276 -24.54 -14.63 -12.00
C ALA A 276 -23.11 -14.94 -11.50
N ARG A 277 -22.91 -16.05 -10.78
CA ARG A 277 -21.57 -16.49 -10.33
C ARG A 277 -20.66 -16.85 -11.51
N THR A 278 -21.19 -17.55 -12.51
CA THR A 278 -20.41 -17.96 -13.70
C THR A 278 -19.93 -16.74 -14.49
N VAL A 279 -20.80 -15.76 -14.75
CA VAL A 279 -20.43 -14.51 -15.44
C VAL A 279 -19.39 -13.73 -14.66
N ARG A 280 -19.51 -13.67 -13.32
CA ARG A 280 -18.50 -13.04 -12.45
C ARG A 280 -17.14 -13.73 -12.53
N GLN A 281 -17.12 -15.06 -12.53
CA GLN A 281 -15.89 -15.84 -12.58
C GLN A 281 -15.17 -15.68 -13.91
N GLU A 282 -15.90 -15.65 -15.01
CA GLU A 282 -15.33 -15.37 -16.35
C GLU A 282 -14.80 -13.94 -16.45
N ALA A 283 -15.52 -12.95 -15.91
CA ALA A 283 -15.06 -11.55 -15.86
C ALA A 283 -13.76 -11.40 -15.06
N LEU A 284 -13.65 -12.05 -13.90
CA LEU A 284 -12.44 -12.08 -13.08
C LEU A 284 -11.26 -12.73 -13.81
N GLN A 285 -11.49 -13.85 -14.54
CA GLN A 285 -10.45 -14.49 -15.35
C GLN A 285 -9.99 -13.62 -16.52
N CYS A 286 -10.89 -12.84 -17.13
CA CYS A 286 -10.51 -11.89 -18.17
C CYS A 286 -9.68 -10.72 -17.64
N LEU A 287 -9.94 -10.25 -16.42
CA LEU A 287 -9.16 -9.19 -15.78
C LEU A 287 -7.76 -9.69 -15.37
N THR A 288 -7.64 -10.93 -14.89
CA THR A 288 -6.33 -11.51 -14.53
C THR A 288 -5.44 -11.85 -15.73
N LYS A 289 -6.02 -12.07 -16.91
CA LYS A 289 -5.28 -12.30 -18.16
C LYS A 289 -4.78 -11.01 -18.83
N ARG A 290 -5.30 -9.84 -18.44
CA ARG A 290 -4.90 -8.52 -18.99
C ARG A 290 -3.92 -7.74 -18.09
N MET A 291 -3.55 -8.28 -16.92
CA MET A 291 -2.48 -7.80 -16.06
C MET A 291 -1.20 -8.62 -16.24
#